data_aae20d215fc46e5dd59ee49521d5ffb6
#
_entry.id   aae20d215fc46e5dd59ee49521d5ffb6
#
_cell.length_a   1.000
_cell.length_b   1.000
_cell.length_c   1.000
_cell.angle_alpha   90.00
_cell.angle_beta   90.00
_cell.angle_gamma   90.00
#
_symmetry.space_group_name_H-M   'P 1'
#
loop_
_entity.id
_entity.type
_entity.pdbx_description
1 polymer ?
#
loop_
_entity_poly.entity_id
_entity_poly.type
_entity_poly.pdbx_seq_one_letter_code
_entity_poly.pdbx_strand_id
1 'polypeptide(L)'
;TRELAMQVSDELYRFGKFLGINTATVYGGQAYARQIKLIENAGVIVATPGRFLDLLRGGKIDIKPNYVILDEADEMLDMGFLDDIKEIFTFLPAERQTLLFSATMPVAIKNLAKTILNNPEFITLTKSDVTNSKITQTFYVVDERERDDALIRLYDYKNPSKSIIFCRTKKEVDRLSTFMVSQG
;
A
#
# COMPACT_ATOMS: atom_id res chain seq x y z
N THR A 1 0.43 -3.12 -1.33
CA THR A 1 0.47 -3.65 -2.71
C THR A 1 1.88 -4.07 -3.10
N ARG A 2 2.05 -4.85 -4.19
CA ARG A 2 3.37 -5.22 -4.73
C ARG A 2 4.14 -3.99 -5.20
N GLU A 3 3.44 -3.09 -5.83
CA GLU A 3 3.98 -1.85 -6.38
C GLU A 3 4.57 -0.98 -5.27
N LEU A 4 3.84 -0.80 -4.17
CA LEU A 4 4.33 -0.06 -3.01
C LEU A 4 5.54 -0.75 -2.38
N ALA A 5 5.51 -2.08 -2.21
CA ALA A 5 6.63 -2.82 -1.65
C ALA A 5 7.91 -2.65 -2.49
N MET A 6 7.79 -2.62 -3.82
CA MET A 6 8.92 -2.36 -4.71
C MET A 6 9.43 -0.92 -4.57
N GLN A 7 8.53 0.08 -4.55
CA GLN A 7 8.92 1.49 -4.39
C GLN A 7 9.65 1.73 -3.07
N VAL A 8 9.11 1.23 -1.96
CA VAL A 8 9.75 1.34 -0.64
C VAL A 8 11.11 0.63 -0.62
N SER A 9 11.19 -0.56 -1.22
CA SER A 9 12.45 -1.30 -1.32
C SER A 9 13.52 -0.55 -2.12
N ASP A 10 13.13 0.06 -3.23
CA ASP A 10 14.05 0.85 -4.08
C ASP A 10 14.58 2.08 -3.34
N GLU A 11 13.72 2.79 -2.60
CA GLU A 11 14.17 3.94 -1.81
C GLU A 11 15.09 3.51 -0.66
N LEU A 12 14.76 2.43 0.05
CA LEU A 12 15.62 1.90 1.12
C LEU A 12 16.97 1.44 0.57
N TYR A 13 17.00 0.82 -0.61
CA TYR A 13 18.24 0.48 -1.28
C TYR A 13 19.08 1.72 -1.61
N ARG A 14 18.46 2.79 -2.13
CA ARG A 14 19.15 4.05 -2.43
C ARG A 14 19.79 4.67 -1.18
N PHE A 15 19.09 4.66 -0.05
CA PHE A 15 19.62 5.17 1.21
C PHE A 15 20.69 4.25 1.81
N GLY A 16 20.49 2.92 1.74
CA GLY A 16 21.32 1.94 2.43
C GLY A 16 22.56 1.47 1.68
N LYS A 17 22.63 1.66 0.36
CA LYS A 17 23.68 1.08 -0.49
C LYS A 17 25.11 1.44 -0.08
N PHE A 18 25.33 2.66 0.40
CA PHE A 18 26.63 3.11 0.85
C PHE A 18 26.98 2.65 2.27
N LEU A 19 26.00 2.13 3.01
CA LEU A 19 26.16 1.56 4.33
C LEU A 19 26.27 0.01 4.29
N GLY A 20 26.25 -0.58 3.11
CA GLY A 20 26.26 -2.03 2.91
C GLY A 20 24.96 -2.72 3.36
N ILE A 21 23.85 -1.99 3.46
CA ILE A 21 22.56 -2.54 3.85
C ILE A 21 21.86 -3.14 2.62
N ASN A 22 21.65 -4.46 2.65
CA ASN A 22 20.90 -5.17 1.63
C ASN A 22 19.40 -5.16 1.96
N THR A 23 18.57 -4.98 0.93
CA THR A 23 17.10 -4.99 1.04
C THR A 23 16.54 -6.20 0.31
N ALA A 24 15.65 -6.96 0.95
CA ALA A 24 14.88 -8.03 0.32
C ALA A 24 13.44 -7.59 0.12
N THR A 25 12.90 -7.74 -1.10
CA THR A 25 11.50 -7.47 -1.42
C THR A 25 10.74 -8.78 -1.55
N VAL A 26 9.67 -8.96 -0.75
CA VAL A 26 8.90 -10.19 -0.60
C VAL A 26 7.43 -9.98 -0.98
N TYR A 27 6.98 -10.60 -2.07
CA TYR A 27 5.60 -10.48 -2.55
C TYR A 27 5.16 -11.70 -3.36
N GLY A 28 3.87 -11.86 -3.55
CA GLY A 28 3.28 -12.99 -4.29
C GLY A 28 3.65 -13.00 -5.78
N GLY A 29 3.68 -14.21 -6.38
CA GLY A 29 3.99 -14.38 -7.80
C GLY A 29 5.48 -14.61 -8.13
N GLN A 30 6.35 -14.66 -7.13
CA GLN A 30 7.77 -14.98 -7.26
C GLN A 30 8.09 -16.37 -6.69
N ALA A 31 9.17 -16.99 -7.16
CA ALA A 31 9.62 -18.27 -6.63
C ALA A 31 10.08 -18.13 -5.16
N TYR A 32 9.64 -19.04 -4.30
CA TYR A 32 9.95 -19.06 -2.87
C TYR A 32 11.47 -19.12 -2.61
N ALA A 33 12.18 -20.05 -3.28
CA ALA A 33 13.60 -20.24 -3.08
C ALA A 33 14.43 -18.96 -3.31
N ARG A 34 14.05 -18.16 -4.32
CA ARG A 34 14.71 -16.88 -4.59
C ARG A 34 14.50 -15.88 -3.44
N GLN A 35 13.27 -15.78 -2.93
CA GLN A 35 12.95 -14.83 -1.87
C GLN A 35 13.60 -15.23 -0.54
N ILE A 36 13.64 -16.52 -0.20
CA ILE A 36 14.33 -17.04 0.99
C ILE A 36 15.80 -16.64 0.96
N LYS A 37 16.48 -16.90 -0.17
CA LYS A 37 17.90 -16.54 -0.34
C LYS A 37 18.15 -15.03 -0.22
N LEU A 38 17.22 -14.19 -0.66
CA LEU A 38 17.35 -12.74 -0.50
C LEU A 38 17.18 -12.33 0.97
N ILE A 39 16.24 -12.95 1.70
CA ILE A 39 15.99 -12.67 3.12
C ILE A 39 17.21 -13.03 3.98
N GLU A 40 17.88 -14.16 3.71
CA GLU A 40 19.05 -14.62 4.48
C GLU A 40 20.18 -13.57 4.55
N ASN A 41 20.29 -12.72 3.54
CA ASN A 41 21.35 -11.72 3.44
C ASN A 41 20.84 -10.28 3.59
N ALA A 42 19.58 -10.10 3.98
CA ALA A 42 18.97 -8.79 4.07
C ALA A 42 19.10 -8.18 5.46
N GLY A 43 19.51 -6.92 5.51
CA GLY A 43 19.37 -6.07 6.69
C GLY A 43 17.97 -5.47 6.82
N VAL A 44 17.24 -5.35 5.69
CA VAL A 44 15.87 -4.84 5.64
C VAL A 44 15.01 -5.74 4.74
N ILE A 45 13.84 -6.11 5.24
CA ILE A 45 12.84 -6.89 4.49
C ILE A 45 11.62 -6.00 4.26
N VAL A 46 11.24 -5.81 3.00
CA VAL A 46 10.00 -5.13 2.60
C VAL A 46 9.05 -6.18 2.05
N ALA A 47 7.90 -6.36 2.67
CA ALA A 47 7.03 -7.48 2.37
C ALA A 47 5.55 -7.09 2.20
N THR A 48 4.86 -7.80 1.32
CA THR A 48 3.38 -7.84 1.35
C THR A 48 2.92 -8.91 2.32
N PRO A 49 1.83 -8.68 3.12
CA PRO A 49 1.45 -9.56 4.23
C PRO A 49 1.30 -11.03 3.84
N GLY A 50 0.48 -11.35 2.85
CA GLY A 50 0.17 -12.74 2.54
C GLY A 50 1.39 -13.61 2.20
N ARG A 51 2.31 -13.16 1.31
CA ARG A 51 3.52 -13.93 0.97
C ARG A 51 4.47 -14.07 2.15
N PHE A 52 4.57 -13.02 2.97
CA PHE A 52 5.44 -13.06 4.13
C PHE A 52 4.91 -14.05 5.18
N LEU A 53 3.60 -14.05 5.41
CA LEU A 53 2.95 -15.02 6.28
C LEU A 53 3.12 -16.46 5.79
N ASP A 54 3.01 -16.71 4.48
CA ASP A 54 3.26 -18.04 3.89
C ASP A 54 4.68 -18.56 4.20
N LEU A 55 5.68 -17.67 4.16
CA LEU A 55 7.07 -18.03 4.47
C LEU A 55 7.25 -18.34 5.96
N LEU A 56 6.60 -17.57 6.84
CA LEU A 56 6.64 -17.80 8.29
C LEU A 56 5.92 -19.10 8.68
N ARG A 57 4.68 -19.30 8.21
CA ARG A 57 3.89 -20.53 8.44
C ARG A 57 4.62 -21.78 7.97
N GLY A 58 5.30 -21.69 6.85
CA GLY A 58 6.07 -22.79 6.29
C GLY A 58 7.38 -23.07 7.00
N GLY A 59 7.75 -22.30 8.05
CA GLY A 59 9.05 -22.41 8.75
C GLY A 59 10.23 -22.18 7.82
N LYS A 60 10.03 -21.47 6.71
CA LYS A 60 11.06 -21.25 5.69
C LYS A 60 11.98 -20.10 6.01
N ILE A 61 11.56 -19.25 6.93
CA ILE A 61 12.33 -18.12 7.46
C ILE A 61 12.15 -18.04 8.97
N ASP A 62 13.24 -17.73 9.68
CA ASP A 62 13.24 -17.32 11.08
C ASP A 62 13.88 -15.93 11.14
N ILE A 63 13.13 -14.94 11.58
CA ILE A 63 13.58 -13.56 11.61
C ILE A 63 13.37 -12.95 12.99
N LYS A 64 14.32 -12.12 13.39
CA LYS A 64 14.28 -11.43 14.70
C LYS A 64 14.54 -9.93 14.51
N PRO A 65 13.56 -9.21 13.92
CA PRO A 65 13.73 -7.79 13.64
C PRO A 65 13.71 -6.97 14.95
N ASN A 66 14.60 -6.00 15.04
CA ASN A 66 14.57 -4.98 16.10
C ASN A 66 13.51 -3.91 15.83
N TYR A 67 13.18 -3.70 14.57
CA TYR A 67 12.20 -2.71 14.11
C TYR A 67 11.19 -3.35 13.18
N VAL A 68 9.91 -3.06 13.40
CA VAL A 68 8.81 -3.48 12.53
C VAL A 68 7.99 -2.26 12.16
N ILE A 69 7.78 -2.06 10.88
CA ILE A 69 7.03 -0.93 10.35
C ILE A 69 5.82 -1.46 9.59
N LEU A 70 4.64 -1.00 9.96
CA LEU A 70 3.40 -1.21 9.25
C LEU A 70 3.04 0.09 8.55
N ASP A 71 3.10 0.11 7.22
CA ASP A 71 2.80 1.29 6.41
C ASP A 71 1.49 1.09 5.65
N GLU A 72 0.73 2.18 5.46
CA GLU A 72 -0.60 2.15 4.84
C GLU A 72 -1.55 1.11 5.49
N ALA A 73 -1.65 1.15 6.84
CA ALA A 73 -2.41 0.15 7.58
C ALA A 73 -3.92 0.16 7.24
N ASP A 74 -4.49 1.30 6.91
CA ASP A 74 -5.87 1.43 6.42
C ASP A 74 -6.09 0.74 5.07
N GLU A 75 -5.16 0.87 4.12
CA GLU A 75 -5.21 0.14 2.85
C GLU A 75 -5.13 -1.38 3.07
N MET A 76 -4.30 -1.83 4.03
CA MET A 76 -4.23 -3.25 4.39
C MET A 76 -5.55 -3.76 4.98
N LEU A 77 -6.29 -2.92 5.74
CA LEU A 77 -7.62 -3.22 6.22
C LEU A 77 -8.60 -3.42 5.07
N ASP A 78 -8.62 -2.49 4.12
CA ASP A 78 -9.52 -2.52 2.96
C ASP A 78 -9.24 -3.73 2.06
N MET A 79 -7.99 -4.18 2.02
CA MET A 79 -7.58 -5.40 1.32
C MET A 79 -7.83 -6.69 2.10
N GLY A 80 -8.30 -6.64 3.35
CA GLY A 80 -8.61 -7.80 4.18
C GLY A 80 -7.42 -8.47 4.87
N PHE A 81 -6.26 -7.80 4.98
CA PHE A 81 -5.03 -8.38 5.55
C PHE A 81 -4.90 -8.25 7.08
N LEU A 82 -5.93 -7.78 7.79
CA LEU A 82 -5.80 -7.57 9.23
C LEU A 82 -5.46 -8.83 10.02
N ASP A 83 -6.06 -9.95 9.67
CA ASP A 83 -5.82 -11.21 10.38
C ASP A 83 -4.43 -11.79 10.01
N ASP A 84 -4.02 -11.65 8.74
CA ASP A 84 -2.66 -12.00 8.33
C ASP A 84 -1.61 -11.20 9.11
N ILE A 85 -1.85 -9.91 9.29
CA ILE A 85 -0.94 -9.03 10.06
C ILE A 85 -0.86 -9.48 11.52
N LYS A 86 -2.02 -9.72 12.19
CA LYS A 86 -2.02 -10.21 13.58
C LYS A 86 -1.23 -11.50 13.71
N GLU A 87 -1.41 -12.43 12.75
CA GLU A 87 -0.69 -13.69 12.77
C GLU A 87 0.81 -13.52 12.52
N ILE A 88 1.22 -12.67 11.57
CA ILE A 88 2.64 -12.32 11.39
C ILE A 88 3.27 -11.88 12.72
N PHE A 89 2.57 -11.02 13.46
CA PHE A 89 3.08 -10.53 14.74
C PHE A 89 3.26 -11.62 15.81
N THR A 90 2.60 -12.77 15.70
CA THR A 90 2.82 -13.92 16.60
C THR A 90 4.16 -14.62 16.37
N PHE A 91 4.74 -14.50 15.17
CA PHE A 91 6.05 -15.06 14.84
C PHE A 91 7.22 -14.13 15.22
N LEU A 92 6.94 -12.86 15.52
CA LEU A 92 7.97 -11.86 15.77
C LEU A 92 8.37 -11.81 17.26
N PRO A 93 9.63 -11.46 17.60
CA PRO A 93 10.07 -11.32 18.99
C PRO A 93 9.28 -10.24 19.72
N ALA A 94 9.07 -10.42 21.03
CA ALA A 94 8.38 -9.44 21.87
C ALA A 94 9.18 -8.13 22.02
N GLU A 95 10.50 -8.25 22.16
CA GLU A 95 11.41 -7.11 22.23
C GLU A 95 11.67 -6.54 20.82
N ARG A 96 10.94 -5.49 20.48
CA ARG A 96 11.11 -4.76 19.23
C ARG A 96 10.48 -3.38 19.33
N GLN A 97 10.91 -2.46 18.51
CA GLN A 97 10.17 -1.22 18.27
C GLN A 97 9.21 -1.44 17.10
N THR A 98 7.94 -1.10 17.30
CA THR A 98 6.92 -1.19 16.24
C THR A 98 6.37 0.19 15.91
N LEU A 99 6.33 0.53 14.62
CA LEU A 99 5.75 1.76 14.09
C LEU A 99 4.56 1.41 13.20
N LEU A 100 3.49 2.20 13.31
CA LEU A 100 2.30 2.07 12.48
C LEU A 100 2.00 3.41 11.82
N PHE A 101 1.97 3.41 10.50
CA PHE A 101 1.59 4.55 9.67
C PHE A 101 0.27 4.27 8.97
N SER A 102 -0.62 5.26 8.97
CA SER A 102 -1.93 5.17 8.34
C SER A 102 -2.45 6.56 8.01
N ALA A 103 -3.07 6.75 6.86
CA ALA A 103 -3.71 8.01 6.50
C ALA A 103 -4.99 8.25 7.31
N THR A 104 -5.73 7.17 7.59
CA THR A 104 -6.94 7.17 8.40
C THR A 104 -6.80 6.26 9.60
N MET A 105 -7.61 6.48 10.64
CA MET A 105 -7.53 5.70 11.87
C MET A 105 -8.91 5.15 12.28
N PRO A 106 -9.51 4.26 11.45
CA PRO A 106 -10.78 3.61 11.78
C PRO A 106 -10.63 2.71 13.02
N VAL A 107 -11.77 2.33 13.61
CA VAL A 107 -11.80 1.52 14.84
C VAL A 107 -10.98 0.23 14.72
N ALA A 108 -11.04 -0.43 13.57
CA ALA A 108 -10.30 -1.66 13.32
C ALA A 108 -8.77 -1.44 13.41
N ILE A 109 -8.25 -0.35 12.85
CA ILE A 109 -6.83 0.00 12.93
C ILE A 109 -6.44 0.41 14.35
N LYS A 110 -7.30 1.16 15.08
CA LYS A 110 -7.06 1.46 16.49
C LYS A 110 -6.97 0.18 17.34
N ASN A 111 -7.80 -0.81 17.05
CA ASN A 111 -7.77 -2.10 17.75
C ASN A 111 -6.51 -2.90 17.39
N LEU A 112 -6.12 -2.92 16.11
CA LEU A 112 -4.86 -3.52 15.69
C LEU A 112 -3.67 -2.87 16.42
N ALA A 113 -3.61 -1.54 16.44
CA ALA A 113 -2.55 -0.78 17.11
C ALA A 113 -2.41 -1.17 18.60
N LYS A 114 -3.53 -1.31 19.32
CA LYS A 114 -3.52 -1.78 20.72
C LYS A 114 -2.96 -3.19 20.90
N THR A 115 -3.06 -4.02 19.87
CA THR A 115 -2.59 -5.42 19.93
C THR A 115 -1.11 -5.54 19.62
N ILE A 116 -0.59 -4.75 18.68
CA ILE A 116 0.77 -4.91 18.14
C ILE A 116 1.78 -3.89 18.68
N LEU A 117 1.32 -2.75 19.20
CA LEU A 117 2.18 -1.70 19.75
C LEU A 117 2.27 -1.81 21.27
N ASN A 118 3.44 -1.46 21.80
CA ASN A 118 3.70 -1.41 23.25
C ASN A 118 3.85 0.05 23.68
N ASN A 119 2.88 0.55 24.47
CA ASN A 119 2.86 1.93 24.98
C ASN A 119 3.17 2.99 23.90
N PRO A 120 2.39 3.03 22.80
CA PRO A 120 2.72 3.87 21.66
C PRO A 120 2.50 5.36 21.94
N GLU A 121 3.37 6.18 21.35
CA GLU A 121 3.15 7.60 21.19
C GLU A 121 2.29 7.86 19.95
N PHE A 122 1.25 8.69 20.07
CA PHE A 122 0.38 9.07 18.97
C PHE A 122 0.78 10.43 18.40
N ILE A 123 1.22 10.44 17.14
CA ILE A 123 1.57 11.64 16.40
C ILE A 123 0.52 11.85 15.32
N THR A 124 -0.32 12.88 15.45
CA THR A 124 -1.36 13.22 14.47
C THR A 124 -0.95 14.46 13.70
N LEU A 125 -0.74 14.31 12.40
CA LEU A 125 -0.32 15.37 11.49
C LEU A 125 -1.49 16.02 10.73
N THR A 126 -2.65 15.35 10.67
CA THR A 126 -3.83 15.85 9.97
C THR A 126 -4.69 16.71 10.89
N LYS A 127 -4.97 17.95 10.47
CA LYS A 127 -6.08 18.74 10.99
C LYS A 127 -7.39 18.06 10.57
N SER A 128 -8.43 18.19 11.38
CA SER A 128 -9.74 17.52 11.26
C SER A 128 -10.51 17.71 9.94
N ASP A 129 -10.04 18.56 9.03
CA ASP A 129 -10.66 18.77 7.74
C ASP A 129 -10.08 17.84 6.68
N VAL A 130 -10.80 16.76 6.39
CA VAL A 130 -10.41 15.70 5.43
C VAL A 130 -10.34 16.20 3.99
N THR A 131 -10.95 17.34 3.68
CA THR A 131 -10.91 17.93 2.32
C THR A 131 -10.04 19.19 2.31
N ASN A 132 -9.04 19.19 1.43
CA ASN A 132 -8.27 20.40 1.17
C ASN A 132 -9.22 21.47 0.59
N SER A 133 -9.40 22.59 1.29
CA SER A 133 -10.26 23.70 0.87
C SER A 133 -9.92 24.27 -0.53
N LYS A 134 -8.76 23.93 -1.08
CA LYS A 134 -8.31 24.32 -2.42
C LYS A 134 -8.81 23.39 -3.53
N ILE A 135 -9.48 22.28 -3.20
CA ILE A 135 -10.00 21.32 -4.17
C ILE A 135 -11.49 21.57 -4.37
N THR A 136 -11.87 21.98 -5.57
CA THR A 136 -13.28 22.07 -5.95
C THR A 136 -13.80 20.69 -6.33
N GLN A 137 -14.78 20.19 -5.60
CA GLN A 137 -15.41 18.90 -5.86
C GLN A 137 -16.74 19.13 -6.57
N THR A 138 -16.96 18.39 -7.67
CA THR A 138 -18.20 18.44 -8.44
C THR A 138 -18.61 17.01 -8.80
N PHE A 139 -19.89 16.70 -8.74
CA PHE A 139 -20.43 15.43 -9.22
C PHE A 139 -21.46 15.67 -10.33
N TYR A 140 -21.56 14.70 -11.24
CA TYR A 140 -22.52 14.71 -12.34
C TYR A 140 -23.30 13.40 -12.31
N VAL A 141 -24.63 13.51 -12.40
CA VAL A 141 -25.50 12.34 -12.51
C VAL A 141 -25.77 12.12 -14.00
N VAL A 142 -25.33 10.97 -14.49
CA VAL A 142 -25.45 10.60 -15.91
C VAL A 142 -25.97 9.17 -16.04
N ASP A 143 -26.68 8.86 -17.12
CA ASP A 143 -27.04 7.49 -17.46
C ASP A 143 -25.77 6.68 -17.77
N GLU A 144 -25.75 5.40 -17.40
CA GLU A 144 -24.58 4.53 -17.61
C GLU A 144 -24.19 4.44 -19.10
N ARG A 145 -25.18 4.50 -20.00
CA ARG A 145 -24.96 4.44 -21.44
C ARG A 145 -24.33 5.71 -22.02
N GLU A 146 -24.51 6.83 -21.34
CA GLU A 146 -24.00 8.15 -21.75
C GLU A 146 -22.71 8.56 -21.03
N ARG A 147 -22.15 7.69 -20.17
CA ARG A 147 -20.98 8.03 -19.36
C ARG A 147 -19.78 8.46 -20.18
N ASP A 148 -19.48 7.74 -21.25
CA ASP A 148 -18.33 8.03 -22.09
C ASP A 148 -18.50 9.36 -22.83
N ASP A 149 -19.68 9.60 -23.42
CA ASP A 149 -20.01 10.86 -24.10
C ASP A 149 -20.02 12.04 -23.11
N ALA A 150 -20.56 11.84 -21.92
CA ALA A 150 -20.57 12.85 -20.88
C ALA A 150 -19.13 13.19 -20.43
N LEU A 151 -18.24 12.20 -20.36
CA LEU A 151 -16.83 12.41 -20.05
C LEU A 151 -16.14 13.26 -21.12
N ILE A 152 -16.35 12.97 -22.41
CA ILE A 152 -15.79 13.76 -23.51
C ILE A 152 -16.28 15.20 -23.42
N ARG A 153 -17.61 15.42 -23.31
CA ARG A 153 -18.19 16.77 -23.17
C ARG A 153 -17.64 17.53 -21.98
N LEU A 154 -17.42 16.82 -20.84
CA LEU A 154 -16.81 17.42 -19.64
C LEU A 154 -15.35 17.79 -19.89
N TYR A 155 -14.62 16.93 -20.59
CA TYR A 155 -13.22 17.17 -20.95
C TYR A 155 -13.09 18.39 -21.86
N ASP A 156 -13.90 18.48 -22.90
CA ASP A 156 -13.97 19.63 -23.81
C ASP A 156 -14.34 20.92 -23.08
N TYR A 157 -15.37 20.84 -22.22
CA TYR A 157 -15.83 22.01 -21.47
C TYR A 157 -14.79 22.51 -20.45
N LYS A 158 -14.13 21.61 -19.72
CA LYS A 158 -13.13 21.97 -18.69
C LYS A 158 -11.76 22.25 -19.26
N ASN A 159 -11.45 21.72 -20.43
CA ASN A 159 -10.16 21.84 -21.14
C ASN A 159 -8.96 21.71 -20.18
N PRO A 160 -8.82 20.62 -19.41
CA PRO A 160 -7.79 20.48 -18.41
C PRO A 160 -6.41 20.28 -19.05
N SER A 161 -5.40 20.97 -18.59
CA SER A 161 -4.01 20.78 -19.05
C SER A 161 -3.45 19.40 -18.67
N LYS A 162 -3.94 18.81 -17.57
CA LYS A 162 -3.63 17.45 -17.10
C LYS A 162 -4.85 16.88 -16.39
N SER A 163 -5.13 15.60 -16.60
CA SER A 163 -6.22 14.90 -15.94
C SER A 163 -5.81 13.50 -15.51
N ILE A 164 -6.44 12.99 -14.47
CA ILE A 164 -6.37 11.60 -14.05
C ILE A 164 -7.79 11.07 -13.98
N ILE A 165 -8.06 9.96 -14.66
CA ILE A 165 -9.37 9.31 -14.67
C ILE A 165 -9.25 7.97 -13.96
N PHE A 166 -9.98 7.82 -12.84
CA PHE A 166 -10.03 6.57 -12.11
C PHE A 166 -11.17 5.70 -12.60
N CYS A 167 -10.88 4.44 -12.93
CA CYS A 167 -11.84 3.44 -13.34
C CYS A 167 -11.92 2.29 -12.32
N ARG A 168 -13.02 1.55 -12.34
CA ARG A 168 -13.27 0.46 -11.41
C ARG A 168 -12.37 -0.76 -11.66
N THR A 169 -12.01 -1.03 -12.94
CA THR A 169 -11.25 -2.21 -13.34
C THR A 169 -10.16 -1.87 -14.35
N LYS A 170 -9.10 -2.68 -14.42
CA LYS A 170 -8.04 -2.57 -15.44
C LYS A 170 -8.62 -2.64 -16.87
N LYS A 171 -9.57 -3.54 -17.10
CA LYS A 171 -10.26 -3.66 -18.41
C LYS A 171 -10.98 -2.38 -18.81
N GLU A 172 -11.59 -1.69 -17.85
CA GLU A 172 -12.25 -0.41 -18.10
C GLU A 172 -11.23 0.70 -18.40
N VAL A 173 -10.07 0.69 -17.73
CA VAL A 173 -8.96 1.61 -18.03
C VAL A 173 -8.52 1.45 -19.48
N ASP A 174 -8.23 0.21 -19.90
CA ASP A 174 -7.77 -0.07 -21.27
C ASP A 174 -8.81 0.36 -22.32
N ARG A 175 -10.09 0.01 -22.08
CA ARG A 175 -11.21 0.39 -22.96
C ARG A 175 -11.36 1.92 -23.04
N LEU A 176 -11.39 2.60 -21.92
CA LEU A 176 -11.60 4.03 -21.86
C LEU A 176 -10.40 4.79 -22.44
N SER A 177 -9.19 4.33 -22.19
CA SER A 177 -7.98 4.91 -22.78
C SER A 177 -8.02 4.84 -24.32
N THR A 178 -8.40 3.68 -24.88
CA THR A 178 -8.55 3.51 -26.32
C THR A 178 -9.65 4.42 -26.88
N PHE A 179 -10.78 4.51 -26.18
CA PHE A 179 -11.88 5.39 -26.57
C PHE A 179 -11.45 6.86 -26.55
N MET A 180 -10.83 7.36 -25.50
CA MET A 180 -10.36 8.74 -25.40
C MET A 180 -9.37 9.10 -26.53
N VAL A 181 -8.42 8.22 -26.82
CA VAL A 181 -7.46 8.41 -27.94
C VAL A 181 -8.18 8.49 -29.29
N SER A 182 -9.28 7.76 -29.49
CA SER A 182 -10.05 7.79 -30.74
C SER A 182 -10.83 9.08 -30.93
N GLN A 183 -11.03 9.86 -29.88
CA GLN A 183 -11.77 11.14 -29.94
C GLN A 183 -10.84 12.36 -30.18
N GLY A 184 -9.53 12.17 -30.22
CA GLY A 184 -8.50 13.19 -30.41
C GLY A 184 -7.69 13.33 -29.13
#